data_a8d3e173823346f2b818d94da852bd32
#
_entry.id   a8d3e173823346f2b818d94da852bd32
#
_cell.length_a   1.000
_cell.length_b   1.000
_cell.length_c   1.000
_cell.angle_alpha   90.00
_cell.angle_beta   90.00
_cell.angle_gamma   90.00
#
_symmetry.space_group_name_H-M   'P 1'
#
loop_
_entity.id
_entity.type
_entity.pdbx_description
1 polymer ?
#
loop_
_entity_poly.entity_id
_entity_poly.type
_entity_poly.pdbx_seq_one_letter_code
_entity_poly.pdbx_strand_id
1 'polypeptide(L)'
;VYKRQNVKFESIDQVDDISSLDEYKVALEAGCTPEEALKAVSRFSRDNARTPMQWTDGENAGFTTGKPWLKVNANYTKINAESQMNDPESVRSFYKKLIALRKNPEYKETVVYGELEPVWEDVHNLMAYYRKGDKTLLVVGNYQKEPQTIELAGECKKVLINNYDNVAMDGNKIELQGYQFLVIEM
;
A
#
# COMPACT_ATOMS: atom_id res chain seq x y z
N VAL A 1 4.37 -3.59 -3.26
CA VAL A 1 3.22 -4.29 -2.70
C VAL A 1 3.46 -5.78 -2.64
N TYR A 2 3.90 -6.43 -3.71
CA TYR A 2 4.21 -7.86 -3.73
C TYR A 2 5.36 -8.25 -2.81
N LYS A 3 6.25 -7.31 -2.53
CA LYS A 3 7.46 -7.51 -1.77
C LYS A 3 7.24 -7.44 -0.26
N ARG A 4 6.05 -7.05 0.21
CA ARG A 4 5.80 -6.75 1.63
C ARG A 4 4.64 -7.54 2.22
N GLN A 5 4.35 -8.70 1.67
CA GLN A 5 3.36 -9.58 2.25
C GLN A 5 4.00 -10.44 3.33
N ASN A 6 3.33 -10.57 4.46
CA ASN A 6 3.81 -11.39 5.57
C ASN A 6 3.91 -12.85 5.16
N VAL A 7 5.04 -13.46 5.45
CA VAL A 7 5.27 -14.90 5.29
C VAL A 7 4.87 -15.60 6.57
N LYS A 8 4.24 -16.75 6.46
CA LYS A 8 4.02 -17.63 7.62
C LYS A 8 5.30 -18.40 7.90
N PHE A 9 6.01 -18.05 8.97
CA PHE A 9 7.11 -18.85 9.49
C PHE A 9 6.58 -20.04 10.28
N GLU A 10 7.18 -21.19 10.09
CA GLU A 10 6.80 -22.45 10.76
C GLU A 10 7.69 -22.73 11.98
N SER A 11 8.89 -22.16 11.98
CA SER A 11 9.83 -22.20 13.10
C SER A 11 10.64 -20.92 13.15
N ILE A 12 11.25 -20.68 14.31
CA ILE A 12 12.14 -19.51 14.51
C ILE A 12 13.40 -19.61 13.63
N ASP A 13 13.83 -20.80 13.25
CA ASP A 13 15.00 -21.02 12.39
C ASP A 13 14.81 -20.48 10.95
N GLN A 14 13.58 -20.12 10.58
CA GLN A 14 13.27 -19.48 9.29
C GLN A 14 13.35 -17.97 9.35
N VAL A 15 13.64 -17.38 10.52
CA VAL A 15 13.72 -15.95 10.76
C VAL A 15 15.19 -15.53 10.82
N ASP A 16 15.57 -14.57 9.99
CA ASP A 16 16.94 -14.02 9.94
C ASP A 16 17.03 -12.62 10.60
N ASP A 17 15.91 -11.96 10.86
CA ASP A 17 15.87 -10.66 11.50
C ASP A 17 16.29 -10.75 12.97
N ILE A 18 17.49 -10.21 13.29
CA ILE A 18 18.09 -10.26 14.64
C ILE A 18 17.14 -9.72 15.70
N SER A 19 16.45 -8.59 15.43
CA SER A 19 15.49 -8.04 16.39
C SER A 19 14.36 -9.02 16.69
N SER A 20 13.86 -9.71 15.67
CA SER A 20 12.81 -10.73 15.85
C SER A 20 13.31 -11.95 16.63
N LEU A 21 14.58 -12.36 16.44
CA LEU A 21 15.19 -13.43 17.21
C LEU A 21 15.34 -13.06 18.70
N ASP A 22 15.70 -11.81 18.99
CA ASP A 22 15.82 -11.32 20.37
C ASP A 22 14.44 -11.16 21.02
N GLU A 23 13.47 -10.58 20.31
CA GLU A 23 12.07 -10.47 20.78
C GLU A 23 11.44 -11.85 21.04
N TYR A 24 11.75 -12.85 20.24
CA TYR A 24 11.31 -14.23 20.47
C TYR A 24 11.82 -14.77 21.81
N LYS A 25 13.11 -14.58 22.12
CA LYS A 25 13.69 -15.00 23.41
C LYS A 25 13.03 -14.29 24.58
N VAL A 26 12.86 -12.97 24.48
CA VAL A 26 12.19 -12.15 25.51
C VAL A 26 10.76 -12.64 25.75
N ALA A 27 10.03 -12.98 24.68
CA ALA A 27 8.67 -13.52 24.82
C ALA A 27 8.64 -14.86 25.55
N LEU A 28 9.59 -15.76 25.27
CA LEU A 28 9.72 -17.04 25.98
C LEU A 28 10.06 -16.83 27.48
N GLU A 29 10.98 -15.92 27.79
CA GLU A 29 11.34 -15.56 29.18
C GLU A 29 10.16 -14.95 29.93
N ALA A 30 9.28 -14.24 29.22
CA ALA A 30 8.03 -13.69 29.77
C ALA A 30 6.92 -14.74 29.93
N GLY A 31 7.17 -16.02 29.59
CA GLY A 31 6.24 -17.13 29.76
C GLY A 31 5.31 -17.43 28.57
N CYS A 32 5.54 -16.80 27.41
CA CYS A 32 4.81 -17.18 26.20
C CYS A 32 5.23 -18.58 25.71
N THR A 33 4.29 -19.30 25.14
CA THR A 33 4.63 -20.53 24.45
C THR A 33 5.45 -20.25 23.17
N PRO A 34 6.25 -21.20 22.67
CA PRO A 34 6.99 -21.01 21.42
C PRO A 34 6.11 -20.64 20.23
N GLU A 35 4.89 -21.14 20.17
CA GLU A 35 3.92 -20.81 19.11
C GLU A 35 3.44 -19.36 19.23
N GLU A 36 3.10 -18.89 20.42
CA GLU A 36 2.68 -17.51 20.67
C GLU A 36 3.80 -16.52 20.35
N ALA A 37 5.02 -16.81 20.82
CA ALA A 37 6.19 -16.00 20.54
C ALA A 37 6.49 -15.93 19.03
N LEU A 38 6.45 -17.07 18.32
CA LEU A 38 6.64 -17.12 16.88
C LEU A 38 5.56 -16.34 16.12
N LYS A 39 4.30 -16.43 16.53
CA LYS A 39 3.19 -15.69 15.96
C LYS A 39 3.37 -14.17 16.13
N ALA A 40 3.81 -13.73 17.30
CA ALA A 40 4.06 -12.32 17.57
C ALA A 40 5.18 -11.76 16.69
N VAL A 41 6.35 -12.39 16.68
CA VAL A 41 7.49 -11.92 15.89
C VAL A 41 7.25 -12.03 14.40
N SER A 42 6.55 -13.06 13.91
CA SER A 42 6.22 -13.23 12.49
C SER A 42 5.41 -12.06 11.94
N ARG A 43 4.60 -11.42 12.78
CA ARG A 43 3.77 -10.29 12.35
C ARG A 43 4.59 -9.04 12.04
N PHE A 44 5.65 -8.80 12.80
CA PHE A 44 6.41 -7.55 12.78
C PHE A 44 7.82 -7.69 12.23
N SER A 45 8.29 -8.91 11.96
CA SER A 45 9.63 -9.17 11.44
C SER A 45 9.93 -8.35 10.18
N ARG A 46 11.10 -7.73 10.15
CA ARG A 46 11.63 -7.04 8.97
C ARG A 46 11.84 -7.96 7.78
N ASP A 47 11.95 -9.27 8.00
CA ASP A 47 12.06 -10.26 6.94
C ASP A 47 10.84 -10.25 6.00
N ASN A 48 9.67 -9.89 6.49
CA ASN A 48 8.49 -9.69 5.64
C ASN A 48 8.69 -8.63 4.54
N ALA A 49 9.57 -7.66 4.76
CA ALA A 49 9.93 -6.64 3.77
C ALA A 49 11.10 -7.06 2.86
N ARG A 50 11.75 -8.20 3.13
CA ARG A 50 12.95 -8.70 2.44
C ARG A 50 12.70 -9.98 1.65
N THR A 51 11.47 -10.53 1.72
CA THR A 51 11.09 -11.72 0.95
C THR A 51 11.35 -11.53 -0.55
N PRO A 52 11.69 -12.60 -1.29
CA PRO A 52 11.90 -12.53 -2.73
C PRO A 52 10.73 -11.90 -3.47
N MET A 53 11.04 -11.11 -4.51
CA MET A 53 10.02 -10.57 -5.41
C MET A 53 9.35 -11.72 -6.17
N GLN A 54 8.03 -11.72 -6.20
CA GLN A 54 7.23 -12.70 -6.90
C GLN A 54 7.01 -12.25 -8.35
N TRP A 55 7.86 -12.75 -9.26
CA TRP A 55 7.78 -12.37 -10.67
C TRP A 55 6.76 -13.19 -11.44
N THR A 56 6.77 -14.52 -11.22
CA THR A 56 5.91 -15.49 -11.92
C THR A 56 5.33 -16.51 -10.94
N ASP A 57 4.49 -17.40 -11.42
CA ASP A 57 4.00 -18.58 -10.69
C ASP A 57 4.94 -19.78 -10.74
N GLY A 58 6.09 -19.65 -11.43
CA GLY A 58 7.10 -20.71 -11.57
C GLY A 58 7.94 -20.92 -10.30
N GLU A 59 8.90 -21.82 -10.39
CA GLU A 59 9.78 -22.19 -9.27
C GLU A 59 10.44 -20.95 -8.64
N ASN A 60 10.49 -20.93 -7.31
CA ASN A 60 10.98 -19.78 -6.51
C ASN A 60 10.36 -18.43 -6.93
N ALA A 61 9.11 -18.44 -7.40
CA ALA A 61 8.42 -17.26 -7.90
C ALA A 61 9.15 -16.56 -9.08
N GLY A 62 9.95 -17.29 -9.86
CA GLY A 62 10.79 -16.72 -10.91
C GLY A 62 11.90 -15.81 -10.42
N PHE A 63 12.19 -15.80 -9.11
CA PHE A 63 13.19 -14.93 -8.52
C PHE A 63 14.62 -15.44 -8.70
N THR A 64 14.84 -16.74 -8.55
CA THR A 64 16.15 -17.38 -8.66
C THR A 64 16.02 -18.83 -9.06
N THR A 65 17.05 -19.37 -9.71
CA THR A 65 17.21 -20.83 -9.99
C THR A 65 17.89 -21.57 -8.84
N GLY A 66 18.45 -20.86 -7.87
CA GLY A 66 19.08 -21.42 -6.67
C GLY A 66 18.17 -21.31 -5.45
N LYS A 67 18.70 -21.64 -4.27
CA LYS A 67 18.01 -21.47 -3.00
C LYS A 67 17.89 -19.97 -2.67
N PRO A 68 16.71 -19.40 -2.51
CA PRO A 68 16.58 -18.02 -2.09
C PRO A 68 17.04 -17.87 -0.62
N TRP A 69 17.59 -16.69 -0.28
CA TRP A 69 18.00 -16.38 1.09
C TRP A 69 16.83 -16.50 2.07
N LEU A 70 15.74 -15.77 1.82
CA LEU A 70 14.53 -15.86 2.64
C LEU A 70 13.45 -16.68 1.92
N LYS A 71 12.52 -17.20 2.71
CA LYS A 71 11.39 -17.99 2.22
C LYS A 71 10.54 -17.18 1.22
N VAL A 72 10.25 -17.78 0.07
CA VAL A 72 9.27 -17.24 -0.88
C VAL A 72 7.89 -17.37 -0.25
N ASN A 73 7.06 -16.31 -0.35
CA ASN A 73 5.68 -16.38 0.13
C ASN A 73 4.88 -17.39 -0.72
N ALA A 74 4.21 -18.33 -0.08
CA ALA A 74 3.49 -19.43 -0.76
C ALA A 74 2.36 -18.94 -1.68
N ASN A 75 1.92 -17.69 -1.57
CA ASN A 75 0.89 -17.12 -2.41
C ASN A 75 1.38 -16.71 -3.82
N TYR A 76 2.67 -16.89 -4.14
CA TYR A 76 3.27 -16.50 -5.42
C TYR A 76 2.57 -17.12 -6.63
N THR A 77 1.97 -18.30 -6.46
CA THR A 77 1.21 -18.99 -7.52
C THR A 77 -0.07 -18.23 -7.94
N LYS A 78 -0.55 -17.30 -7.11
CA LYS A 78 -1.74 -16.48 -7.37
C LYS A 78 -1.43 -15.00 -7.47
N ILE A 79 -0.44 -14.54 -6.69
CA ILE A 79 -0.07 -13.13 -6.59
C ILE A 79 1.38 -12.97 -7.05
N ASN A 80 1.56 -12.52 -8.27
CA ASN A 80 2.86 -12.29 -8.86
C ASN A 80 2.79 -11.14 -9.90
N ALA A 81 3.94 -10.67 -10.35
CA ALA A 81 4.00 -9.54 -11.29
C ALA A 81 3.40 -9.89 -12.65
N GLU A 82 3.63 -11.13 -13.14
CA GLU A 82 3.17 -11.59 -14.45
C GLU A 82 1.63 -11.60 -14.53
N SER A 83 0.95 -12.14 -13.52
CA SER A 83 -0.52 -12.19 -13.47
C SER A 83 -1.18 -10.81 -13.54
N GLN A 84 -0.45 -9.74 -13.22
CA GLN A 84 -0.96 -8.37 -13.21
C GLN A 84 -0.54 -7.53 -14.41
N MET A 85 0.24 -8.12 -15.33
CA MET A 85 0.74 -7.34 -16.48
C MET A 85 -0.36 -6.85 -17.41
N ASN A 86 -1.39 -7.66 -17.59
CA ASN A 86 -2.50 -7.40 -18.50
C ASN A 86 -3.81 -7.06 -17.78
N ASP A 87 -3.79 -6.92 -16.46
CA ASP A 87 -4.94 -6.54 -15.66
C ASP A 87 -4.92 -5.02 -15.41
N PRO A 88 -5.87 -4.23 -16.03
CA PRO A 88 -5.93 -2.78 -15.85
C PRO A 88 -6.27 -2.35 -14.42
N GLU A 89 -6.95 -3.21 -13.65
CA GLU A 89 -7.37 -2.95 -12.27
C GLU A 89 -6.39 -3.50 -11.23
N SER A 90 -5.28 -4.09 -11.68
CA SER A 90 -4.25 -4.58 -10.79
C SER A 90 -3.53 -3.46 -10.03
N VAL A 91 -2.98 -3.80 -8.88
CA VAL A 91 -2.13 -2.89 -8.08
C VAL A 91 -0.96 -2.38 -8.93
N ARG A 92 -0.35 -3.22 -9.77
CA ARG A 92 0.72 -2.83 -10.70
C ARG A 92 0.24 -1.74 -11.67
N SER A 93 -0.93 -1.92 -12.26
CA SER A 93 -1.50 -0.95 -13.19
C SER A 93 -1.86 0.35 -12.49
N PHE A 94 -2.35 0.29 -11.26
CA PHE A 94 -2.60 1.47 -10.45
C PHE A 94 -1.31 2.26 -10.15
N TYR A 95 -0.21 1.59 -9.78
CA TYR A 95 1.10 2.24 -9.62
C TYR A 95 1.60 2.88 -10.91
N LYS A 96 1.35 2.26 -12.07
CA LYS A 96 1.67 2.88 -13.37
C LYS A 96 0.89 4.17 -13.59
N LYS A 97 -0.41 4.21 -13.24
CA LYS A 97 -1.25 5.43 -13.31
C LYS A 97 -0.66 6.54 -12.41
N LEU A 98 -0.27 6.22 -11.18
CA LEU A 98 0.36 7.18 -10.26
C LEU A 98 1.72 7.70 -10.76
N ILE A 99 2.57 6.83 -11.29
CA ILE A 99 3.86 7.22 -11.87
C ILE A 99 3.66 8.08 -13.12
N ALA A 100 2.68 7.75 -13.95
CA ALA A 100 2.33 8.54 -15.13
C ALA A 100 1.88 9.95 -14.73
N LEU A 101 1.02 10.09 -13.71
CA LEU A 101 0.62 11.39 -13.17
C LEU A 101 1.84 12.19 -12.70
N ARG A 102 2.75 11.56 -11.93
CA ARG A 102 3.97 12.21 -11.44
C ARG A 102 4.90 12.68 -12.56
N LYS A 103 4.90 12.01 -13.71
CA LYS A 103 5.74 12.34 -14.87
C LYS A 103 5.02 13.23 -15.89
N ASN A 104 3.71 13.41 -15.77
CA ASN A 104 2.94 14.25 -16.70
C ASN A 104 3.41 15.71 -16.60
N PRO A 105 3.84 16.33 -17.74
CA PRO A 105 4.32 17.70 -17.73
C PRO A 105 3.32 18.71 -17.15
N GLU A 106 2.03 18.46 -17.29
CA GLU A 106 0.96 19.33 -16.78
C GLU A 106 0.88 19.35 -15.24
N TYR A 107 1.24 18.22 -14.57
CA TYR A 107 1.07 18.05 -13.12
C TYR A 107 2.39 17.90 -12.37
N LYS A 108 3.47 17.65 -13.09
CA LYS A 108 4.78 17.30 -12.50
C LYS A 108 5.25 18.33 -11.49
N GLU A 109 5.20 19.62 -11.82
CA GLU A 109 5.66 20.68 -10.91
C GLU A 109 4.86 20.66 -9.60
N THR A 110 3.55 20.57 -9.67
CA THR A 110 2.69 20.49 -8.48
C THR A 110 2.90 19.18 -7.70
N VAL A 111 2.95 18.03 -8.40
CA VAL A 111 3.07 16.72 -7.72
C VAL A 111 4.43 16.54 -7.06
N VAL A 112 5.51 17.04 -7.68
CA VAL A 112 6.89 16.83 -7.19
C VAL A 112 7.32 17.93 -6.22
N TYR A 113 7.08 19.17 -6.55
CA TYR A 113 7.64 20.33 -5.85
C TYR A 113 6.58 21.19 -5.14
N GLY A 114 5.29 20.98 -5.40
CA GLY A 114 4.21 21.74 -4.75
C GLY A 114 4.26 21.61 -3.22
N GLU A 115 3.78 22.62 -2.54
CA GLU A 115 3.63 22.62 -1.09
C GLU A 115 2.61 21.57 -0.64
N LEU A 116 2.91 20.88 0.45
CA LEU A 116 2.00 19.92 1.07
C LEU A 116 1.27 20.63 2.21
N GLU A 117 -0.05 20.68 2.15
CA GLU A 117 -0.91 21.26 3.16
C GLU A 117 -1.91 20.21 3.64
N PRO A 118 -1.77 19.67 4.87
CA PRO A 118 -2.75 18.74 5.44
C PRO A 118 -4.14 19.39 5.55
N VAL A 119 -5.18 18.56 5.40
CA VAL A 119 -6.57 18.99 5.55
C VAL A 119 -7.38 17.90 6.22
N TRP A 120 -8.39 18.26 7.00
CA TRP A 120 -9.24 17.33 7.76
C TRP A 120 -8.46 16.41 8.71
N GLU A 121 -7.42 16.92 9.36
CA GLU A 121 -6.56 16.15 10.25
C GLU A 121 -7.33 15.55 11.45
N ASP A 122 -8.42 16.19 11.87
CA ASP A 122 -9.28 15.75 12.97
C ASP A 122 -10.32 14.69 12.53
N VAL A 123 -10.43 14.40 11.23
CA VAL A 123 -11.39 13.43 10.72
C VAL A 123 -10.81 12.02 10.81
N HIS A 124 -11.42 11.21 11.67
CA HIS A 124 -10.92 9.85 11.91
C HIS A 124 -10.97 8.99 10.65
N ASN A 125 -9.91 8.19 10.43
CA ASN A 125 -9.74 7.29 9.28
C ASN A 125 -9.77 7.98 7.90
N LEU A 126 -9.56 9.27 7.84
CA LEU A 126 -9.37 10.02 6.59
C LEU A 126 -7.92 10.50 6.50
N MET A 127 -7.27 10.28 5.39
CA MET A 127 -6.00 10.93 5.07
C MET A 127 -6.24 11.90 3.91
N ALA A 128 -5.95 13.19 4.13
CA ALA A 128 -6.12 14.16 3.08
C ALA A 128 -5.09 15.29 3.17
N TYR A 129 -4.67 15.75 1.99
CA TYR A 129 -3.79 16.90 1.86
C TYR A 129 -3.91 17.55 0.49
N TYR A 130 -3.61 18.81 0.42
CA TYR A 130 -3.39 19.51 -0.83
C TYR A 130 -1.93 19.44 -1.26
N ARG A 131 -1.73 19.36 -2.58
CA ARG A 131 -0.46 19.71 -3.24
C ARG A 131 -0.69 21.01 -3.99
N LYS A 132 -0.04 22.10 -3.55
CA LYS A 132 -0.20 23.45 -4.09
C LYS A 132 1.05 23.86 -4.87
N GLY A 133 0.86 24.19 -6.13
CA GLY A 133 1.87 24.67 -7.06
C GLY A 133 1.20 25.47 -8.16
N ASP A 134 1.59 25.26 -9.40
CA ASP A 134 0.89 25.84 -10.57
C ASP A 134 -0.58 25.42 -10.64
N LYS A 135 -0.87 24.26 -10.06
CA LYS A 135 -2.22 23.73 -9.86
C LYS A 135 -2.44 23.42 -8.38
N THR A 136 -3.68 23.22 -7.99
CA THR A 136 -4.03 22.69 -6.68
C THR A 136 -4.61 21.30 -6.85
N LEU A 137 -3.98 20.30 -6.23
CA LEU A 137 -4.46 18.93 -6.22
C LEU A 137 -4.87 18.54 -4.81
N LEU A 138 -6.06 17.98 -4.65
CA LEU A 138 -6.47 17.32 -3.42
C LEU A 138 -6.18 15.83 -3.55
N VAL A 139 -5.45 15.29 -2.59
CA VAL A 139 -5.25 13.85 -2.39
C VAL A 139 -6.06 13.45 -1.17
N VAL A 140 -6.95 12.48 -1.31
CA VAL A 140 -7.81 12.03 -0.21
C VAL A 140 -8.04 10.54 -0.26
N GLY A 141 -8.03 9.89 0.90
CA GLY A 141 -8.29 8.46 1.05
C GLY A 141 -9.09 8.15 2.31
N ASN A 142 -10.13 7.36 2.15
CA ASN A 142 -10.90 6.80 3.25
C ASN A 142 -10.27 5.47 3.69
N TYR A 143 -9.81 5.37 4.95
CA TYR A 143 -9.14 4.18 5.50
C TYR A 143 -10.04 3.24 6.28
N GLN A 144 -11.35 3.42 6.17
CA GLN A 144 -12.33 2.54 6.82
C GLN A 144 -13.28 1.90 5.81
N LYS A 145 -14.05 0.92 6.27
CA LYS A 145 -15.02 0.20 5.46
C LYS A 145 -16.26 1.04 5.17
N GLU A 146 -16.68 1.83 6.13
CA GLU A 146 -17.87 2.66 6.06
C GLU A 146 -17.59 3.87 5.16
N PRO A 147 -18.57 4.31 4.33
CA PRO A 147 -18.44 5.52 3.55
C PRO A 147 -18.21 6.76 4.42
N GLN A 148 -17.53 7.75 3.87
CA GLN A 148 -17.35 9.07 4.50
C GLN A 148 -17.69 10.17 3.50
N THR A 149 -18.36 11.21 3.97
CA THR A 149 -18.64 12.41 3.16
C THR A 149 -17.64 13.50 3.50
N ILE A 150 -17.05 14.08 2.47
CA ILE A 150 -16.21 15.28 2.56
C ILE A 150 -16.85 16.43 1.81
N GLU A 151 -16.56 17.65 2.22
CA GLU A 151 -17.01 18.87 1.54
C GLU A 151 -15.80 19.64 1.03
N LEU A 152 -15.74 19.82 -0.30
CA LEU A 152 -14.63 20.51 -0.96
C LEU A 152 -14.72 22.02 -0.70
N ALA A 153 -13.58 22.66 -0.48
CA ALA A 153 -13.49 24.11 -0.34
C ALA A 153 -13.68 24.87 -1.67
N GLY A 154 -13.75 24.15 -2.79
CA GLY A 154 -13.91 24.70 -4.13
C GLY A 154 -14.48 23.67 -5.11
N GLU A 155 -14.46 24.01 -6.38
CA GLU A 155 -14.97 23.13 -7.45
C GLU A 155 -13.97 22.03 -7.82
N CYS A 156 -14.45 20.80 -7.99
CA CYS A 156 -13.68 19.71 -8.60
C CYS A 156 -13.62 19.90 -10.11
N LYS A 157 -12.49 20.32 -10.64
CA LYS A 157 -12.28 20.47 -12.09
C LYS A 157 -12.11 19.12 -12.79
N LYS A 158 -11.37 18.20 -12.16
CA LYS A 158 -11.04 16.93 -12.80
C LYS A 158 -10.64 15.88 -11.77
N VAL A 159 -11.16 14.67 -11.91
CA VAL A 159 -10.67 13.49 -11.20
C VAL A 159 -9.49 12.91 -11.97
N LEU A 160 -8.31 12.87 -11.35
CA LEU A 160 -7.08 12.39 -11.97
C LEU A 160 -6.79 10.92 -11.64
N ILE A 161 -7.08 10.52 -10.42
CA ILE A 161 -6.92 9.13 -9.94
C ILE A 161 -8.16 8.77 -9.11
N ASN A 162 -8.66 7.58 -9.34
CA ASN A 162 -9.71 6.93 -8.56
C ASN A 162 -9.43 5.42 -8.59
N ASN A 163 -9.59 4.74 -7.46
CA ASN A 163 -9.50 3.27 -7.39
C ASN A 163 -10.88 2.59 -7.43
N TYR A 164 -11.93 3.35 -7.71
CA TYR A 164 -13.28 2.90 -8.00
C TYR A 164 -13.68 3.36 -9.41
N ASP A 165 -14.76 2.80 -9.97
CA ASP A 165 -15.25 3.20 -11.30
C ASP A 165 -15.83 4.61 -11.30
N ASN A 166 -16.50 5.01 -10.20
CA ASN A 166 -17.21 6.28 -10.13
C ASN A 166 -16.85 7.05 -8.85
N VAL A 167 -17.07 8.36 -8.89
CA VAL A 167 -17.04 9.25 -7.73
C VAL A 167 -18.47 9.74 -7.49
N ALA A 168 -19.03 9.44 -6.32
CA ALA A 168 -20.33 9.96 -5.91
C ALA A 168 -20.15 11.42 -5.47
N MET A 169 -20.64 12.35 -6.29
CA MET A 169 -20.51 13.79 -6.08
C MET A 169 -21.87 14.48 -6.21
N ASP A 170 -22.16 15.35 -5.23
CA ASP A 170 -23.34 16.24 -5.24
C ASP A 170 -22.87 17.67 -4.88
N GLY A 171 -22.79 18.53 -5.88
CA GLY A 171 -22.20 19.85 -5.73
C GLY A 171 -20.73 19.77 -5.32
N ASN A 172 -20.41 20.32 -4.16
CA ASN A 172 -19.07 20.25 -3.57
C ASN A 172 -18.88 19.10 -2.57
N LYS A 173 -19.89 18.23 -2.39
CA LYS A 173 -19.81 17.08 -1.51
C LYS A 173 -19.41 15.83 -2.27
N ILE A 174 -18.46 15.09 -1.73
CA ILE A 174 -18.05 13.77 -2.25
C ILE A 174 -18.32 12.74 -1.17
N GLU A 175 -19.03 11.68 -1.53
CA GLU A 175 -19.13 10.47 -0.72
C GLU A 175 -18.03 9.51 -1.14
N LEU A 176 -17.02 9.34 -0.29
CA LEU A 176 -15.95 8.37 -0.44
C LEU A 176 -16.44 7.01 0.03
N GLN A 177 -16.40 6.01 -0.83
CA GLN A 177 -16.66 4.63 -0.45
C GLN A 177 -15.58 4.10 0.51
N GLY A 178 -15.85 2.96 1.15
CA GLY A 178 -14.84 2.31 1.99
C GLY A 178 -13.55 2.04 1.20
N TYR A 179 -12.41 2.46 1.73
CA TYR A 179 -11.09 2.33 1.09
C TYR A 179 -10.96 3.02 -0.28
N GLN A 180 -11.81 4.00 -0.57
CA GLN A 180 -11.66 4.81 -1.78
C GLN A 180 -10.54 5.83 -1.63
N PHE A 181 -9.75 5.95 -2.68
CA PHE A 181 -8.66 6.91 -2.81
C PHE A 181 -8.84 7.76 -4.07
N LEU A 182 -8.73 9.07 -3.93
CA LEU A 182 -8.87 10.04 -5.01
C LEU A 182 -7.69 10.99 -5.10
N VAL A 183 -7.37 11.40 -6.32
CA VAL A 183 -6.59 12.61 -6.62
C VAL A 183 -7.43 13.48 -7.53
N ILE A 184 -7.73 14.69 -7.10
CA ILE A 184 -8.60 15.64 -7.81
C ILE A 184 -7.86 16.95 -8.06
N GLU A 185 -8.05 17.54 -9.25
CA GLU A 185 -7.68 18.92 -9.53
C GLU A 185 -8.82 19.86 -9.06
N MET A 186 -8.44 20.84 -8.27
CA MET A 186 -9.32 21.87 -7.69
C MET A 186 -9.28 23.14 -8.50
#